data_cfd658c366b1c71444fed8e7a916b72a
#
_entry.id   cfd658c366b1c71444fed8e7a916b72a
#
_cell.length_a   1.000
_cell.length_b   1.000
_cell.length_c   1.000
_cell.angle_alpha   90.00
_cell.angle_beta   90.00
_cell.angle_gamma   90.00
#
_symmetry.space_group_name_H-M   'P 1'
#
loop_
_entity.id
_entity.type
_entity.pdbx_description
1 polymer ?
#
loop_
_entity_poly.entity_id
_entity_poly.type
_entity_poly.pdbx_seq_one_letter_code
_entity_poly.pdbx_strand_id
1 'polypeptide(L)' 'MKLLKIEKTGEETLYFSTLTKCANYIGSSVSNIRSTLHGLCKLCKGYEIEWIESDDILSKYIDRENGTN' A
#
# COMPACT_ATOMS: atom_id res chain seq x y z
N MET A 1 0.55 7.66 12.63
CA MET A 1 0.42 6.28 12.13
C MET A 1 1.02 6.18 10.74
N LYS A 2 1.87 5.19 10.51
CA LYS A 2 2.45 4.98 9.18
C LYS A 2 1.57 4.05 8.37
N LEU A 3 1.37 4.43 7.11
CA LEU A 3 0.61 3.63 6.17
C LEU A 3 1.39 3.43 4.90
N LEU A 4 1.08 2.36 4.21
CA LEU A 4 1.58 2.13 2.86
C LEU A 4 0.60 2.74 1.89
N LYS A 5 1.10 3.61 1.04
CA LYS A 5 0.32 4.23 -0.01
C LYS A 5 0.72 3.58 -1.33
N ILE A 6 -0.25 3.10 -2.08
CA ILE A 6 0.01 2.55 -3.40
C ILE A 6 -0.73 3.35 -4.45
N GLU A 7 -0.07 3.58 -5.57
CA GLU A 7 -0.61 4.33 -6.68
C GLU A 7 -0.30 3.65 -8.00
N LYS A 8 -1.27 3.65 -8.88
CA LYS A 8 -1.09 3.14 -10.24
C LYS A 8 -1.90 4.03 -11.17
N THR A 9 -1.31 4.41 -12.30
CA THR A 9 -1.96 5.28 -13.27
C THR A 9 -3.30 4.70 -13.67
N GLY A 10 -4.33 5.53 -13.60
CA GLY A 10 -5.67 5.13 -13.97
C GLY A 10 -6.44 4.40 -12.89
N GLU A 11 -5.84 4.21 -11.72
CA GLU A 11 -6.50 3.53 -10.61
C GLU A 11 -6.54 4.42 -9.37
N GLU A 12 -7.44 4.08 -8.47
CA GLU A 12 -7.61 4.80 -7.22
C GLU A 12 -6.40 4.57 -6.31
N THR A 13 -5.97 5.62 -5.63
CA THR A 13 -4.90 5.51 -4.64
C THR A 13 -5.44 4.77 -3.42
N LEU A 14 -4.70 3.80 -2.93
CA LEU A 14 -5.11 2.98 -1.79
C LEU A 14 -4.08 3.03 -0.68
N TYR A 15 -4.52 2.69 0.52
CA TYR A 15 -3.70 2.73 1.72
C TYR A 15 -3.83 1.44 2.50
N PHE A 16 -2.71 0.95 3.00
CA PHE A 16 -2.68 -0.30 3.78
C PHE A 16 -1.91 -0.10 5.07
N SER A 17 -2.35 -0.77 6.11
CA SER A 17 -1.69 -0.68 7.42
C SER A 17 -0.52 -1.65 7.55
N THR A 18 -0.48 -2.71 6.76
CA THR A 18 0.59 -3.71 6.85
C THR A 18 1.10 -4.10 5.48
N LEU A 19 2.33 -4.58 5.46
CA LEU A 19 2.94 -5.09 4.24
C LEU A 19 2.19 -6.30 3.70
N THR A 20 1.73 -7.16 4.59
CA THR A 20 1.03 -8.36 4.21
C THR A 20 -0.27 -8.06 3.48
N LYS A 21 -1.05 -7.12 4.00
CA LYS A 21 -2.30 -6.74 3.35
C LYS A 21 -2.06 -6.13 1.98
N CYS A 22 -1.03 -5.29 1.89
CA CYS A 22 -0.65 -4.66 0.62
C CYS A 22 -0.25 -5.73 -0.41
N ALA A 23 0.60 -6.66 0.01
CA ALA A 23 1.07 -7.72 -0.87
C ALA A 23 -0.10 -8.58 -1.36
N ASN A 24 -1.01 -8.91 -0.46
CA ASN A 24 -2.18 -9.71 -0.83
C ASN A 24 -3.05 -8.99 -1.86
N TYR A 25 -3.26 -7.71 -1.66
CA TYR A 25 -4.08 -6.93 -2.59
C TYR A 25 -3.45 -6.88 -3.99
N ILE A 26 -2.14 -6.60 -4.03
CA ILE A 26 -1.42 -6.46 -5.29
C ILE A 26 -1.20 -7.82 -5.97
N GLY A 27 -1.21 -8.89 -5.20
CA GLY A 27 -0.89 -10.22 -5.71
C GLY A 27 0.62 -10.44 -5.78
N SER A 28 1.35 -9.90 -4.81
CA SER A 28 2.80 -9.99 -4.77
C SER A 28 3.24 -10.52 -3.40
N SER A 29 4.51 -10.44 -3.09
CA SER A 29 5.05 -10.90 -1.82
C SER A 29 5.51 -9.71 -0.99
N VAL A 30 5.58 -9.92 0.33
CA VAL A 30 6.12 -8.91 1.25
C VAL A 30 7.54 -8.54 0.84
N SER A 31 8.32 -9.52 0.41
CA SER A 31 9.69 -9.29 -0.04
C SER A 31 9.74 -8.32 -1.22
N ASN A 32 8.85 -8.49 -2.18
CA ASN A 32 8.79 -7.59 -3.33
C ASN A 32 8.35 -6.18 -2.94
N ILE A 33 7.41 -6.07 -2.00
CA ILE A 33 6.99 -4.78 -1.49
C ILE A 33 8.17 -4.06 -0.84
N ARG A 34 8.94 -4.78 -0.01
CA ARG A 34 10.11 -4.20 0.64
C ARG A 34 11.15 -3.74 -0.37
N SER A 35 11.38 -4.52 -1.41
CA SER A 35 12.33 -4.15 -2.45
C SER A 35 11.94 -2.83 -3.10
N THR A 36 10.65 -2.65 -3.37
CA THR A 36 10.15 -1.41 -3.94
C THR A 36 10.33 -0.24 -2.97
N LEU A 37 10.03 -0.47 -1.68
CA LEU A 37 10.18 0.56 -0.65
C LEU A 37 11.63 0.99 -0.47
N HIS A 38 12.57 0.08 -0.65
CA HIS A 38 14.00 0.39 -0.53
C HIS A 38 14.60 0.96 -1.81
N GLY A 39 13.80 1.10 -2.85
CA GLY A 39 14.28 1.69 -4.10
C GLY A 39 14.98 0.71 -5.02
N LEU A 40 14.99 -0.58 -4.70
CA LEU A 40 15.62 -1.58 -5.55
C LEU A 40 14.78 -1.83 -6.79
N CYS A 41 13.48 -1.64 -6.70
CA CYS A 41 12.55 -1.72 -7.81
C CYS A 41 11.76 -0.43 -7.85
N LYS A 42 11.50 0.06 -9.05
CA LYS A 42 10.73 1.30 -9.20
C LYS A 42 9.26 1.06 -8.92
N LEU A 43 8.74 -0.07 -9.39
CA LEU A 43 7.33 -0.42 -9.24
C LEU A 43 7.21 -1.86 -8.79
N CYS A 44 6.08 -2.15 -8.14
CA CYS A 44 5.72 -3.51 -7.78
C CYS A 44 4.40 -3.81 -8.46
N LYS A 45 4.42 -4.67 -9.48
CA LYS A 45 3.24 -5.00 -10.29
C LYS A 45 2.56 -3.75 -10.86
N GLY A 46 3.37 -2.74 -11.20
CA GLY A 46 2.87 -1.50 -11.77
C GLY A 46 2.49 -0.45 -10.74
N TYR A 47 2.59 -0.75 -9.47
CA TYR A 47 2.25 0.19 -8.40
C TYR A 47 3.48 0.89 -7.85
N GLU A 48 3.36 2.20 -7.61
CA GLU A 48 4.32 2.93 -6.81
C GLU A 48 3.93 2.73 -5.35
N ILE A 49 4.88 2.45 -4.50
CA ILE A 49 4.62 2.14 -3.09
C ILE A 49 5.51 2.99 -2.22
N GLU A 50 4.92 3.63 -1.19
CA GLU A 50 5.71 4.42 -0.25
C GLU A 50 5.05 4.44 1.12
N TRP A 51 5.88 4.70 2.14
CA TRP A 51 5.38 4.93 3.48
C TRP A 51 4.94 6.38 3.59
N ILE A 52 3.81 6.60 4.24
CA ILE A 52 3.34 7.95 4.54
C ILE A 52 2.91 8.02 6.00
N GLU A 53 2.90 9.24 6.53
CA GLU A 53 2.26 9.48 7.81
C GLU A 53 0.79 9.77 7.52
N SER A 54 -0.09 9.23 8.33
CA SER A 54 -1.51 9.44 8.15
C SER A 54 -2.12 10.10 9.37
N ASP A 55 -3.22 10.75 9.16
CA ASP A 55 -4.05 11.29 10.22
C ASP A 55 -5.37 10.52 10.25
N ASP A 56 -6.32 11.01 11.06
CA ASP A 56 -7.59 10.34 11.23
C ASP A 56 -8.39 10.25 9.94
N ILE A 57 -8.15 11.14 9.00
CA ILE A 57 -8.87 11.11 7.74
C ILE A 57 -8.49 9.89 6.94
N LEU A 58 -7.20 9.59 6.88
CA LEU A 58 -6.73 8.42 6.13
C LEU A 58 -7.13 7.13 6.80
N SER A 59 -7.29 7.13 8.11
CA SER A 59 -7.70 5.91 8.81
C SER A 59 -9.07 5.42 8.37
N LYS A 60 -9.91 6.33 7.85
CA LYS A 60 -11.20 5.93 7.30
C LYS A 60 -11.03 5.05 6.06
N TYR A 61 -10.02 5.32 5.27
CA TYR A 61 -9.75 4.50 4.08
C TYR A 61 -9.25 3.12 4.50
N ILE A 62 -8.47 3.05 5.57
CA ILE A 62 -8.01 1.78 6.08
C ILE A 62 -9.20 0.96 6.57
N ASP A 63 -10.12 1.60 7.27
CA ASP A 63 -11.31 0.93 7.76
C ASP A 63 -12.14 0.38 6.62
N ARG A 64 -12.25 1.14 5.53
CA ARG A 64 -12.95 0.66 4.35
C ARG A 64 -12.24 -0.53 3.73
N GLU A 65 -10.92 -0.45 3.67
CA GLU A 65 -10.09 -1.54 3.15
C GLU A 65 -10.30 -2.81 3.95
N ASN A 66 -10.35 -2.65 5.27
CA ASN A 66 -10.56 -3.75 6.19
C ASN A 66 -12.03 -3.97 6.51
N GLY A 67 -12.88 -3.06 6.08
CA GLY A 67 -14.27 -2.99 6.50
C GLY A 67 -15.13 -4.08 5.93
N THR A 68 -14.58 -4.82 5.05
CA THR A 68 -15.21 -6.03 4.60
C THR A 68 -15.29 -7.05 5.70
N ASN A 69 -14.59 -6.77 6.74
CA ASN A 69 -14.59 -7.64 7.92
C ASN A 69 -15.93 -7.68 8.60
#